data_4a2fc291608e23b9244651b0756a15f6
#
_entry.id   4a2fc291608e23b9244651b0756a15f6
#
_cell.length_a   1.000
_cell.length_b   1.000
_cell.length_c   1.000
_cell.angle_alpha   90.00
_cell.angle_beta   90.00
_cell.angle_gamma   90.00
#
_symmetry.space_group_name_H-M   'P 1'
#
loop_
_entity.id
_entity.type
_entity.pdbx_description
1 polymer ?
#
loop_
_entity_poly.entity_id
_entity_poly.type
_entity_poly.pdbx_seq_one_letter_code
_entity_poly.pdbx_strand_id
1 'polypeptide(L)'
;VLDSYLKNEIFLTENELKLSESNLVIMSSKEDMLMRESAAILKAENKIVLNVGFGLGIIDTYIRNHGPKEHHIIEAHPQVCEKAQEMGFEVHCGKWEEVITSFIETEKKFDAIYFDTYVFDYKTNPQWAPFTRLVPKLLSKGGTYSYFNNIAAKVEGVEGIVQEFGWKRSSKDLKHPFDSKPYTLVWFTKNT
;
A
#
# COMPACT_ATOMS: atom_id res chain seq x y z
N VAL A 1 -14.97 13.74 -0.02
CA VAL A 1 -14.77 12.58 -0.93
C VAL A 1 -14.28 11.36 -0.16
N LEU A 2 -13.16 11.45 0.58
CA LEU A 2 -12.70 10.32 1.42
C LEU A 2 -13.73 9.97 2.52
N ASP A 3 -14.33 10.99 3.14
CA ASP A 3 -15.36 10.78 4.17
C ASP A 3 -16.63 10.10 3.61
N SER A 4 -16.94 10.29 2.32
CA SER A 4 -18.03 9.55 1.68
C SER A 4 -17.65 8.09 1.47
N TYR A 5 -16.42 7.78 1.05
CA TYR A 5 -15.94 6.40 0.92
C TYR A 5 -16.03 5.65 2.25
N LEU A 6 -15.53 6.25 3.34
CA LEU A 6 -15.53 5.62 4.66
C LEU A 6 -16.93 5.37 5.24
N LYS A 7 -17.94 6.07 4.74
CA LYS A 7 -19.36 5.92 5.13
C LYS A 7 -20.17 5.02 4.19
N ASN A 8 -19.65 4.78 2.98
CA ASN A 8 -20.32 3.91 2.02
C ASN A 8 -20.16 2.46 2.42
N GLU A 9 -21.25 1.72 2.36
CA GLU A 9 -21.20 0.27 2.50
C GLU A 9 -20.41 -0.33 1.34
N ILE A 10 -19.56 -1.31 1.63
CA ILE A 10 -18.84 -2.07 0.63
C ILE A 10 -19.43 -3.46 0.47
N PHE A 11 -19.40 -3.95 -0.76
CA PHE A 11 -19.67 -5.32 -1.10
C PHE A 11 -18.36 -6.06 -1.31
N LEU A 12 -18.08 -6.99 -0.41
CA LEU A 12 -16.83 -7.75 -0.38
C LEU A 12 -17.10 -9.21 -0.75
N THR A 13 -16.42 -9.68 -1.79
CA THR A 13 -16.36 -11.10 -2.18
C THR A 13 -14.91 -11.58 -2.17
N GLU A 14 -14.69 -12.86 -2.45
CA GLU A 14 -13.33 -13.40 -2.64
C GLU A 14 -12.60 -12.76 -3.84
N ASN A 15 -13.35 -12.25 -4.82
CA ASN A 15 -12.80 -11.78 -6.08
C ASN A 15 -12.82 -10.27 -6.25
N GLU A 16 -13.68 -9.53 -5.54
CA GLU A 16 -13.86 -8.10 -5.75
C GLU A 16 -14.29 -7.39 -4.48
N LEU A 17 -13.76 -6.19 -4.32
CA LEU A 17 -14.20 -5.19 -3.38
C LEU A 17 -14.85 -4.05 -4.18
N LYS A 18 -16.12 -3.76 -3.89
CA LYS A 18 -16.91 -2.75 -4.60
C LYS A 18 -17.62 -1.83 -3.62
N LEU A 19 -17.91 -0.60 -4.06
CA LEU A 19 -18.88 0.25 -3.38
C LEU A 19 -20.31 -0.26 -3.67
N SER A 20 -21.13 -0.46 -2.63
CA SER A 20 -22.49 -0.98 -2.78
C SER A 20 -23.40 -0.06 -3.61
N GLU A 21 -23.28 1.26 -3.42
CA GLU A 21 -24.14 2.23 -4.11
C GLU A 21 -23.85 2.39 -5.61
N SER A 22 -22.57 2.33 -6.01
CA SER A 22 -22.14 2.64 -7.39
C SER A 22 -21.67 1.43 -8.19
N ASN A 23 -21.54 0.25 -7.55
CA ASN A 23 -20.85 -0.92 -8.11
C ASN A 23 -19.42 -0.66 -8.59
N LEU A 24 -18.82 0.43 -8.12
CA LEU A 24 -17.45 0.78 -8.48
C LEU A 24 -16.49 -0.22 -7.87
N VAL A 25 -15.70 -0.89 -8.70
CA VAL A 25 -14.66 -1.83 -8.26
C VAL A 25 -13.49 -1.04 -7.70
N ILE A 26 -13.19 -1.30 -6.43
CA ILE A 26 -12.05 -0.71 -5.71
C ILE A 26 -10.82 -1.60 -5.88
N MET A 27 -11.00 -2.92 -5.79
CA MET A 27 -9.93 -3.91 -5.96
C MET A 27 -10.50 -5.20 -6.56
N SER A 28 -9.68 -5.91 -7.34
CA SER A 28 -10.04 -7.19 -7.99
C SER A 28 -8.96 -8.23 -7.78
N SER A 29 -9.36 -9.50 -7.61
CA SER A 29 -8.44 -10.64 -7.56
C SER A 29 -7.59 -10.81 -8.85
N LYS A 30 -7.99 -10.17 -9.95
CA LYS A 30 -7.16 -10.11 -11.17
C LYS A 30 -5.82 -9.42 -10.97
N GLU A 31 -5.67 -8.64 -9.89
CA GLU A 31 -4.41 -7.99 -9.50
C GLU A 31 -3.45 -8.92 -8.77
N ASP A 32 -3.83 -10.19 -8.54
CA ASP A 32 -3.05 -11.19 -7.77
C ASP A 32 -1.57 -11.24 -8.19
N MET A 33 -1.30 -11.32 -9.49
CA MET A 33 0.08 -11.37 -9.98
C MET A 33 0.87 -10.10 -9.61
N LEU A 34 0.25 -8.91 -9.70
CA LEU A 34 0.90 -7.65 -9.34
C LEU A 34 1.20 -7.63 -7.83
N MET A 35 0.26 -8.07 -7.02
CA MET A 35 0.39 -8.10 -5.56
C MET A 35 1.44 -9.12 -5.10
N ARG A 36 1.50 -10.29 -5.74
CA ARG A 36 2.54 -11.30 -5.50
C ARG A 36 3.95 -10.77 -5.80
N GLU A 37 4.13 -10.16 -6.96
CA GLU A 37 5.42 -9.59 -7.35
C GLU A 37 5.80 -8.39 -6.45
N SER A 38 4.82 -7.57 -6.05
CA SER A 38 5.02 -6.48 -5.10
C SER A 38 5.45 -7.01 -3.72
N ALA A 39 4.85 -8.09 -3.22
CA ALA A 39 5.28 -8.72 -1.98
C ALA A 39 6.70 -9.29 -2.08
N ALA A 40 7.04 -9.92 -3.21
CA ALA A 40 8.35 -10.52 -3.43
C ALA A 40 9.51 -9.52 -3.34
N ILE A 41 9.35 -8.30 -3.87
CA ILE A 41 10.40 -7.27 -3.81
C ILE A 41 10.63 -6.71 -2.40
N LEU A 42 9.65 -6.83 -1.49
CA LEU A 42 9.79 -6.38 -0.10
C LEU A 42 10.73 -7.28 0.70
N LYS A 43 10.91 -8.56 0.27
CA LYS A 43 11.78 -9.54 0.94
C LYS A 43 11.47 -9.61 2.43
N ALA A 44 10.22 -9.92 2.76
CA ALA A 44 9.64 -9.75 4.09
C ALA A 44 10.20 -10.70 5.17
N GLU A 45 10.92 -11.76 4.81
CA GLU A 45 11.46 -12.73 5.76
C GLU A 45 12.27 -12.07 6.89
N ASN A 46 11.85 -12.34 8.14
CA ASN A 46 12.45 -11.78 9.36
C ASN A 46 12.48 -10.24 9.44
N LYS A 47 11.67 -9.54 8.66
CA LYS A 47 11.59 -8.07 8.62
C LYS A 47 10.35 -7.52 9.31
N ILE A 48 10.41 -6.26 9.69
CA ILE A 48 9.26 -5.45 10.13
C ILE A 48 8.70 -4.77 8.88
N VAL A 49 7.47 -5.14 8.50
CA VAL A 49 6.82 -4.69 7.27
C VAL A 49 5.60 -3.83 7.58
N LEU A 50 5.43 -2.74 6.84
CA LEU A 50 4.23 -1.92 6.82
C LEU A 50 3.56 -1.98 5.45
N ASN A 51 2.27 -2.34 5.43
CA ASN A 51 1.38 -2.14 4.28
C ASN A 51 0.33 -1.08 4.60
N VAL A 52 0.08 -0.15 3.68
CA VAL A 52 -0.94 0.89 3.80
C VAL A 52 -2.00 0.67 2.73
N GLY A 53 -3.20 0.29 3.16
CA GLY A 53 -4.31 -0.18 2.32
C GLY A 53 -4.36 -1.72 2.26
N PHE A 54 -5.42 -2.32 2.82
CA PHE A 54 -5.59 -3.78 2.85
C PHE A 54 -6.32 -4.32 1.61
N GLY A 55 -7.43 -3.67 1.24
CA GLY A 55 -8.27 -4.10 0.13
C GLY A 55 -8.80 -5.53 0.33
N LEU A 56 -8.41 -6.45 -0.55
CA LEU A 56 -8.72 -7.88 -0.45
C LEU A 56 -7.70 -8.68 0.38
N GLY A 57 -6.64 -8.04 0.88
CA GLY A 57 -5.57 -8.70 1.64
C GLY A 57 -4.66 -9.59 0.79
N ILE A 58 -4.64 -9.40 -0.53
CA ILE A 58 -3.86 -10.25 -1.43
C ILE A 58 -2.37 -10.09 -1.15
N ILE A 59 -1.86 -8.83 -1.16
CA ILE A 59 -0.45 -8.57 -0.87
C ILE A 59 -0.09 -9.00 0.55
N ASP A 60 -0.97 -8.76 1.52
CA ASP A 60 -0.74 -9.10 2.93
C ASP A 60 -0.64 -10.61 3.16
N THR A 61 -1.43 -11.39 2.41
CA THR A 61 -1.33 -12.84 2.42
C THR A 61 0.03 -13.31 1.90
N TYR A 62 0.53 -12.73 0.81
CA TYR A 62 1.88 -13.03 0.30
C TYR A 62 2.97 -12.60 1.28
N ILE A 63 2.88 -11.38 1.84
CA ILE A 63 3.83 -10.90 2.86
C ILE A 63 3.88 -11.87 4.05
N ARG A 64 2.71 -12.26 4.61
CA ARG A 64 2.61 -13.21 5.72
C ARG A 64 3.28 -14.54 5.39
N ASN A 65 3.08 -15.05 4.18
CA ASN A 65 3.67 -16.32 3.75
C ASN A 65 5.21 -16.26 3.60
N HIS A 66 5.79 -15.07 3.49
CA HIS A 66 7.25 -14.87 3.51
C HIS A 66 7.85 -14.80 4.92
N GLY A 67 7.06 -14.95 5.99
CA GLY A 67 7.55 -15.03 7.37
C GLY A 67 8.15 -13.72 7.90
N PRO A 68 7.43 -12.60 7.89
CA PRO A 68 7.91 -11.36 8.50
C PRO A 68 8.08 -11.53 10.02
N LYS A 69 8.98 -10.73 10.61
CA LYS A 69 9.09 -10.61 12.07
C LYS A 69 7.88 -9.90 12.67
N GLU A 70 7.46 -8.83 12.01
CA GLU A 70 6.24 -8.08 12.32
C GLU A 70 5.61 -7.63 11.01
N HIS A 71 4.28 -7.65 10.96
CA HIS A 71 3.53 -7.20 9.80
C HIS A 71 2.41 -6.28 10.26
N HIS A 72 2.58 -4.99 10.05
CA HIS A 72 1.62 -3.94 10.37
C HIS A 72 0.86 -3.52 9.12
N ILE A 73 -0.45 -3.35 9.28
CA ILE A 73 -1.35 -2.92 8.20
C ILE A 73 -2.09 -1.69 8.67
N ILE A 74 -2.23 -0.69 7.82
CA ILE A 74 -3.12 0.46 8.05
C ILE A 74 -4.27 0.35 7.07
N GLU A 75 -5.50 0.35 7.59
CA GLU A 75 -6.72 0.31 6.78
C GLU A 75 -7.75 1.32 7.29
N ALA A 76 -8.26 2.16 6.39
CA ALA A 76 -9.17 3.24 6.76
C ALA A 76 -10.64 2.82 6.78
N HIS A 77 -11.07 1.90 5.89
CA HIS A 77 -12.47 1.53 5.79
C HIS A 77 -12.87 0.53 6.90
N PRO A 78 -13.90 0.85 7.73
CA PRO A 78 -14.24 0.02 8.90
C PRO A 78 -14.52 -1.44 8.55
N GLN A 79 -15.30 -1.73 7.50
CA GLN A 79 -15.64 -3.09 7.10
C GLN A 79 -14.41 -3.87 6.57
N VAL A 80 -13.49 -3.20 5.88
CA VAL A 80 -12.24 -3.83 5.41
C VAL A 80 -11.32 -4.12 6.60
N CYS A 81 -11.26 -3.18 7.55
CA CYS A 81 -10.50 -3.36 8.78
C CYS A 81 -11.01 -4.55 9.61
N GLU A 82 -12.33 -4.67 9.81
CA GLU A 82 -12.95 -5.82 10.46
C GLU A 82 -12.58 -7.13 9.76
N LYS A 83 -12.67 -7.15 8.42
CA LYS A 83 -12.28 -8.31 7.62
C LYS A 83 -10.82 -8.69 7.79
N ALA A 84 -9.91 -7.72 7.82
CA ALA A 84 -8.50 -7.98 8.05
C ALA A 84 -8.26 -8.60 9.45
N GLN A 85 -8.96 -8.11 10.48
CA GLN A 85 -8.92 -8.67 11.84
C GLN A 85 -9.46 -10.11 11.89
N GLU A 86 -10.59 -10.39 11.20
CA GLU A 86 -11.13 -11.75 11.08
C GLU A 86 -10.16 -12.73 10.42
N MET A 87 -9.35 -12.23 9.45
CA MET A 87 -8.29 -12.99 8.80
C MET A 87 -7.03 -13.17 9.66
N GLY A 88 -7.03 -12.65 10.89
CA GLY A 88 -5.93 -12.77 11.85
C GLY A 88 -4.73 -11.86 11.54
N PHE A 89 -4.94 -10.73 10.88
CA PHE A 89 -3.90 -9.73 10.68
C PHE A 89 -3.85 -8.71 11.83
N GLU A 90 -2.66 -8.19 12.11
CA GLU A 90 -2.47 -7.01 12.97
C GLU A 90 -2.74 -5.76 12.13
N VAL A 91 -3.92 -5.16 12.32
CA VAL A 91 -4.37 -4.00 11.55
C VAL A 91 -4.67 -2.81 12.44
N HIS A 92 -4.15 -1.65 12.04
CA HIS A 92 -4.41 -0.35 12.62
C HIS A 92 -5.55 0.31 11.84
N CYS A 93 -6.75 0.33 12.45
CA CYS A 93 -7.95 0.88 11.82
C CYS A 93 -7.96 2.39 11.92
N GLY A 94 -7.97 3.07 10.78
CA GLY A 94 -8.00 4.53 10.70
C GLY A 94 -7.30 5.05 9.46
N LYS A 95 -7.41 6.37 9.28
CA LYS A 95 -6.70 7.04 8.18
C LYS A 95 -5.19 6.95 8.42
N TRP A 96 -4.43 6.72 7.35
CA TRP A 96 -2.98 6.58 7.47
C TRP A 96 -2.32 7.83 8.06
N GLU A 97 -2.86 9.02 7.80
CA GLU A 97 -2.36 10.30 8.34
C GLU A 97 -2.36 10.31 9.88
N GLU A 98 -3.37 9.69 10.48
CA GLU A 98 -3.51 9.61 11.94
C GLU A 98 -2.59 8.53 12.52
N VAL A 99 -2.61 7.33 11.93
CA VAL A 99 -1.83 6.18 12.42
C VAL A 99 -0.33 6.42 12.28
N ILE A 100 0.12 6.96 11.14
CA ILE A 100 1.54 7.24 10.89
C ILE A 100 2.14 8.23 11.90
N THR A 101 1.34 9.18 12.39
CA THR A 101 1.79 10.13 13.41
C THR A 101 2.31 9.39 14.66
N SER A 102 1.57 8.38 15.14
CA SER A 102 1.99 7.59 16.30
C SER A 102 3.26 6.78 16.05
N PHE A 103 3.44 6.23 14.83
CA PHE A 103 4.68 5.53 14.47
C PHE A 103 5.88 6.47 14.42
N ILE A 104 5.70 7.70 13.96
CA ILE A 104 6.77 8.71 13.94
C ILE A 104 7.12 9.16 15.37
N GLU A 105 6.13 9.42 16.23
CA GLU A 105 6.32 9.84 17.61
C GLU A 105 7.01 8.77 18.46
N THR A 106 6.73 7.50 18.20
CA THR A 106 7.37 6.36 18.88
C THR A 106 8.66 5.89 18.20
N GLU A 107 9.12 6.61 17.18
CA GLU A 107 10.31 6.28 16.39
C GLU A 107 10.29 4.86 15.78
N LYS A 108 9.09 4.30 15.56
CA LYS A 108 8.92 2.98 14.93
C LYS A 108 9.55 2.98 13.55
N LYS A 109 10.35 1.96 13.25
CA LYS A 109 10.99 1.77 11.95
C LYS A 109 10.52 0.47 11.29
N PHE A 110 10.45 0.52 9.97
CA PHE A 110 10.07 -0.59 9.12
C PHE A 110 11.20 -0.91 8.14
N ASP A 111 11.43 -2.18 7.88
CA ASP A 111 12.43 -2.65 6.92
C ASP A 111 11.88 -2.66 5.49
N ALA A 112 10.56 -2.74 5.37
CA ALA A 112 9.86 -2.64 4.09
C ALA A 112 8.52 -1.91 4.27
N ILE A 113 8.18 -1.05 3.30
CA ILE A 113 6.92 -0.30 3.27
C ILE A 113 6.31 -0.44 1.88
N TYR A 114 5.02 -0.79 1.82
CA TYR A 114 4.20 -0.75 0.61
C TYR A 114 3.03 0.21 0.81
N PHE A 115 2.71 1.01 -0.21
CA PHE A 115 1.63 1.99 -0.15
C PHE A 115 0.67 1.79 -1.31
N ASP A 116 -0.58 1.46 -1.00
CA ASP A 116 -1.64 1.25 -1.97
C ASP A 116 -2.99 1.64 -1.36
N THR A 117 -3.37 2.89 -1.52
CA THR A 117 -4.67 3.39 -1.07
C THR A 117 -5.57 3.70 -2.25
N TYR A 118 -6.88 3.54 -2.07
CA TYR A 118 -7.83 3.97 -3.08
C TYR A 118 -8.10 5.47 -3.00
N VAL A 119 -8.09 6.17 -4.14
CA VAL A 119 -8.35 7.60 -4.24
C VAL A 119 -9.37 7.88 -5.31
N PHE A 120 -10.49 8.50 -4.92
CA PHE A 120 -11.52 8.93 -5.85
C PHE A 120 -11.11 10.14 -6.71
N ASP A 121 -10.36 11.04 -6.12
CA ASP A 121 -9.86 12.23 -6.79
C ASP A 121 -8.49 12.63 -6.22
N TYR A 122 -7.44 12.26 -6.93
CA TYR A 122 -6.07 12.56 -6.55
C TYR A 122 -5.71 14.06 -6.64
N LYS A 123 -6.53 14.88 -7.30
CA LYS A 123 -6.29 16.34 -7.40
C LYS A 123 -6.74 17.06 -6.14
N THR A 124 -7.87 16.64 -5.57
CA THR A 124 -8.43 17.24 -4.35
C THR A 124 -8.04 16.51 -3.08
N ASN A 125 -7.61 15.26 -3.19
CA ASN A 125 -7.17 14.45 -2.06
C ASN A 125 -5.92 13.61 -2.42
N PRO A 126 -4.75 14.26 -2.57
CA PRO A 126 -3.51 13.57 -2.86
C PRO A 126 -3.11 12.66 -1.69
N GLN A 127 -2.65 11.46 -2.00
CA GLN A 127 -2.29 10.44 -1.00
C GLN A 127 -0.82 10.03 -1.10
N TRP A 128 -0.34 9.77 -2.33
CA TRP A 128 0.99 9.20 -2.56
C TRP A 128 2.13 10.16 -2.23
N ALA A 129 2.07 11.41 -2.70
CA ALA A 129 3.12 12.37 -2.48
C ALA A 129 3.28 12.75 -1.00
N PRO A 130 2.20 13.09 -0.26
CA PRO A 130 2.29 13.36 1.18
C PRO A 130 2.85 12.18 1.97
N PHE A 131 2.37 10.96 1.71
CA PHE A 131 2.89 9.76 2.37
C PHE A 131 4.37 9.54 2.07
N THR A 132 4.75 9.61 0.79
CA THR A 132 6.13 9.40 0.35
C THR A 132 7.12 10.32 1.07
N ARG A 133 6.74 11.58 1.34
CA ARG A 133 7.58 12.54 2.08
C ARG A 133 7.81 12.15 3.54
N LEU A 134 6.97 11.28 4.12
CA LEU A 134 7.13 10.76 5.48
C LEU A 134 7.99 9.48 5.52
N VAL A 135 8.12 8.77 4.41
CA VAL A 135 8.83 7.48 4.34
C VAL A 135 10.27 7.55 4.90
N PRO A 136 11.07 8.62 4.69
CA PRO A 136 12.40 8.70 5.28
C PRO A 136 12.43 8.63 6.81
N LYS A 137 11.35 9.06 7.48
CA LYS A 137 11.21 8.99 8.94
C LYS A 137 10.83 7.61 9.44
N LEU A 138 10.22 6.79 8.60
CA LEU A 138 9.67 5.48 8.93
C LEU A 138 10.58 4.32 8.49
N LEU A 139 11.30 4.48 7.38
CA LEU A 139 12.06 3.41 6.76
C LEU A 139 13.45 3.28 7.39
N SER A 140 13.82 2.05 7.75
CA SER A 140 15.16 1.69 8.23
C SER A 140 16.22 1.94 7.15
N LYS A 141 17.48 2.09 7.52
CA LYS A 141 18.61 2.08 6.59
C LYS A 141 18.66 0.73 5.86
N GLY A 142 18.90 0.75 4.57
CA GLY A 142 18.84 -0.45 3.71
C GLY A 142 17.42 -0.98 3.44
N GLY A 143 16.39 -0.31 3.98
CA GLY A 143 14.99 -0.71 3.82
C GLY A 143 14.46 -0.45 2.41
N THR A 144 13.34 -1.10 2.09
CA THR A 144 12.68 -1.04 0.78
C THR A 144 11.37 -0.30 0.86
N TYR A 145 11.15 0.68 -0.03
CA TYR A 145 9.87 1.35 -0.24
C TYR A 145 9.34 1.04 -1.63
N SER A 146 8.06 0.68 -1.72
CA SER A 146 7.33 0.52 -2.97
C SER A 146 5.89 1.00 -2.81
N TYR A 147 5.21 1.19 -3.92
CA TYR A 147 3.83 1.64 -3.96
C TYR A 147 3.13 1.12 -5.21
N PHE A 148 1.80 1.11 -5.20
CA PHE A 148 1.02 0.81 -6.40
C PHE A 148 1.18 1.94 -7.42
N ASN A 149 1.98 1.66 -8.46
CA ASN A 149 2.38 2.66 -9.47
C ASN A 149 1.26 2.91 -10.50
N ASN A 150 0.16 3.51 -10.04
CA ASN A 150 -0.97 3.89 -10.88
C ASN A 150 -0.85 5.34 -11.39
N ILE A 151 -1.90 5.83 -12.07
CA ILE A 151 -1.93 7.17 -12.64
C ILE A 151 -1.83 8.26 -11.56
N ALA A 152 -2.40 8.04 -10.38
CA ALA A 152 -2.35 9.00 -9.29
C ALA A 152 -0.91 9.17 -8.77
N ALA A 153 -0.19 8.10 -8.53
CA ALA A 153 1.21 8.12 -8.12
C ALA A 153 2.10 8.87 -9.15
N LYS A 154 1.84 8.65 -10.44
CA LYS A 154 2.55 9.34 -11.53
C LYS A 154 2.25 10.83 -11.56
N VAL A 155 0.98 11.21 -11.44
CA VAL A 155 0.55 12.63 -11.47
C VAL A 155 1.06 13.39 -10.24
N GLU A 156 1.11 12.74 -9.09
CA GLU A 156 1.65 13.30 -7.85
C GLU A 156 3.20 13.35 -7.83
N GLY A 157 3.86 12.78 -8.82
CA GLY A 157 5.30 12.86 -8.99
C GLY A 157 6.12 12.10 -7.96
N VAL A 158 5.61 10.96 -7.49
CA VAL A 158 6.23 10.14 -6.43
C VAL A 158 7.69 9.78 -6.73
N GLU A 159 7.99 9.36 -7.96
CA GLU A 159 9.38 9.05 -8.36
C GLU A 159 10.31 10.25 -8.19
N GLY A 160 9.87 11.45 -8.57
CA GLY A 160 10.64 12.67 -8.40
C GLY A 160 10.95 12.95 -6.92
N ILE A 161 9.94 12.79 -6.04
CA ILE A 161 10.12 12.96 -4.59
C ILE A 161 11.16 11.97 -4.04
N VAL A 162 11.11 10.70 -4.45
CA VAL A 162 12.07 9.70 -3.95
C VAL A 162 13.47 9.91 -4.53
N GLN A 163 13.59 10.46 -5.75
CA GLN A 163 14.89 10.86 -6.32
C GLN A 163 15.56 11.95 -5.49
N GLU A 164 14.80 12.88 -4.88
CA GLU A 164 15.34 13.89 -3.96
C GLU A 164 16.05 13.24 -2.75
N PHE A 165 15.65 12.03 -2.34
CA PHE A 165 16.27 11.30 -1.23
C PHE A 165 17.59 10.61 -1.62
N GLY A 166 17.92 10.56 -2.91
CA GLY A 166 19.11 9.87 -3.42
C GLY A 166 19.09 8.36 -3.26
N TRP A 167 17.90 7.75 -3.13
CA TRP A 167 17.76 6.30 -2.95
C TRP A 167 17.90 5.53 -4.26
N LYS A 168 18.39 4.30 -4.15
CA LYS A 168 18.53 3.42 -5.31
C LYS A 168 17.18 3.02 -5.86
N ARG A 169 16.86 3.42 -7.09
CA ARG A 169 15.67 2.99 -7.83
C ARG A 169 15.91 1.66 -8.52
N SER A 170 14.88 0.80 -8.49
CA SER A 170 14.80 -0.45 -9.25
C SER A 170 13.40 -0.57 -9.84
N SER A 171 13.24 -1.31 -10.95
CA SER A 171 11.94 -1.54 -11.57
C SER A 171 11.90 -2.85 -12.34
N LYS A 172 10.67 -3.34 -12.55
CA LYS A 172 10.36 -4.54 -13.33
C LYS A 172 9.04 -4.34 -14.07
N ASP A 173 9.01 -4.61 -15.35
CA ASP A 173 7.77 -4.59 -16.13
C ASP A 173 7.03 -5.93 -15.98
N LEU A 174 5.74 -5.84 -15.72
CA LEU A 174 4.82 -6.95 -15.54
C LEU A 174 3.66 -6.83 -16.52
N LYS A 175 3.01 -7.94 -16.84
CA LYS A 175 1.77 -7.91 -17.62
C LYS A 175 0.69 -7.22 -16.80
N HIS A 176 0.07 -6.18 -17.37
CA HIS A 176 -1.05 -5.50 -16.70
C HIS A 176 -2.33 -6.34 -16.83
N PRO A 177 -3.11 -6.55 -15.75
CA PRO A 177 -4.33 -7.37 -15.79
C PRO A 177 -5.48 -6.73 -16.59
N PHE A 178 -5.47 -5.39 -16.75
CA PHE A 178 -6.57 -4.62 -17.38
C PHE A 178 -6.13 -3.73 -18.54
N ASP A 179 -4.83 -3.69 -18.88
CA ASP A 179 -4.30 -2.83 -19.94
C ASP A 179 -3.37 -3.63 -20.87
N SER A 180 -3.28 -3.19 -22.10
CA SER A 180 -2.32 -3.71 -23.09
C SER A 180 -0.88 -3.25 -22.82
N LYS A 181 -0.71 -2.14 -22.09
CA LYS A 181 0.60 -1.63 -21.67
C LYS A 181 1.09 -2.37 -20.43
N PRO A 182 2.41 -2.56 -20.26
CA PRO A 182 2.94 -3.18 -19.06
C PRO A 182 2.68 -2.32 -17.82
N TYR A 183 2.52 -2.99 -16.68
CA TYR A 183 2.61 -2.37 -15.36
C TYR A 183 4.07 -2.32 -14.94
N THR A 184 4.58 -1.14 -14.65
CA THR A 184 5.95 -1.00 -14.13
C THR A 184 5.93 -1.02 -12.61
N LEU A 185 6.32 -2.14 -12.02
CA LEU A 185 6.60 -2.24 -10.60
C LEU A 185 7.89 -1.47 -10.29
N VAL A 186 7.81 -0.52 -9.35
CA VAL A 186 8.93 0.34 -8.96
C VAL A 186 9.19 0.20 -7.46
N TRP A 187 10.44 0.10 -7.07
CA TRP A 187 10.84 0.14 -5.66
C TRP A 187 12.16 0.88 -5.46
N PHE A 188 12.35 1.35 -4.25
CA PHE A 188 13.50 2.13 -3.85
C PHE A 188 14.14 1.52 -2.61
N THR A 189 15.47 1.51 -2.58
CA THR A 189 16.23 1.07 -1.42
C THR A 189 16.91 2.28 -0.78
N LYS A 190 16.61 2.52 0.50
CA LYS A 190 17.25 3.56 1.30
C LYS A 190 18.71 3.23 1.50
N ASN A 191 19.58 4.20 1.32
CA ASN A 191 21.01 4.03 1.54
C ASN A 191 21.31 3.57 2.98
N THR A 192 22.38 2.79 3.15
CA THR A 192 22.89 2.29 4.44
C THR A 192 23.46 3.39 5.32
#